data_d91b96e3b64fc29e6532226f147caa5d
#
_entry.id   d91b96e3b64fc29e6532226f147caa5d
#
_cell.length_a   1.000
_cell.length_b   1.000
_cell.length_c   1.000
_cell.angle_alpha   90.00
_cell.angle_beta   90.00
_cell.angle_gamma   90.00
#
_symmetry.space_group_name_H-M   'P 1'
#
loop_
_entity.id
_entity.type
_entity.pdbx_description
1 polymer ?
#
loop_
_entity_poly.entity_id
_entity_poly.type
_entity_poly.pdbx_seq_one_letter_code
_entity_poly.pdbx_strand_id
1 'polypeptide(L)'
;MLRRSKQYSLPSLGMLRWLTDPGPDVPPALRGVLIAQLLSGPTAVLMGVVNGILINVAALLLLNDPPVFKLLLVVDLACGIARLAIIRLVNRAVRRGTPAPMDLYVAVAILWCTVQGLVAFNAMKSDCQPLQVLSGTTIMGLIGPICARNYPAPRLGRLLLCLCLLPFVAGSILSGEPALWVFAVQTPIFLYGTQAILLNYRKLAVASLTAELDSQMRERTDPLTGLLNRRGFQDAQQRHVTLPRHFVVLCLDLDGFKRVNDTLGHPAGDALLQSVARRLENGVRPADAVIRLGGDEFVILAPDMTPDIAADLAERLIERVTHEPYLLEGRTMVRIGLSIGFACAPEDGTDFALLHRRADSALYVAKAEGKGVHRRYAPTAAEAPADPQSADERAPAAT
;
A
#
# COMPACT_ATOMS: atom_id res chain seq x y z
N MET A 1 1.96 -1.29 -5.03
CA MET A 1 1.31 -2.35 -4.22
C MET A 1 0.33 -1.78 -3.18
N LEU A 2 0.69 -0.78 -2.42
CA LEU A 2 -0.09 -0.17 -1.31
C LEU A 2 -1.45 0.44 -1.71
N ARG A 3 -1.62 0.99 -2.93
CA ARG A 3 -2.93 1.52 -3.39
C ARG A 3 -4.01 0.44 -3.55
N ARG A 4 -3.63 -0.79 -3.92
CA ARG A 4 -4.57 -1.91 -4.05
C ARG A 4 -4.89 -2.60 -2.72
N SER A 5 -4.03 -2.46 -1.71
CA SER A 5 -4.17 -3.13 -0.43
C SER A 5 -5.26 -2.53 0.47
N LYS A 6 -5.61 -1.25 0.30
CA LYS A 6 -6.72 -0.61 1.04
C LYS A 6 -8.10 -1.22 0.75
N GLN A 7 -8.20 -2.06 -0.30
CA GLN A 7 -9.45 -2.69 -0.73
C GLN A 7 -9.67 -4.09 -0.12
N TYR A 8 -8.67 -4.66 0.58
CA TYR A 8 -8.83 -5.93 1.28
C TYR A 8 -9.33 -5.67 2.70
N SER A 9 -10.58 -6.08 2.96
CA SER A 9 -11.20 -6.03 4.29
C SER A 9 -11.04 -7.37 5.01
N LEU A 10 -11.04 -7.32 6.35
CA LEU A 10 -11.19 -8.52 7.16
C LEU A 10 -12.56 -9.17 6.92
N PRO A 11 -12.71 -10.49 7.22
CA PRO A 11 -14.01 -11.15 7.24
C PRO A 11 -15.05 -10.38 8.07
N SER A 12 -16.33 -10.51 7.69
CA SER A 12 -17.44 -9.87 8.38
C SER A 12 -17.83 -10.61 9.66
N LEU A 13 -17.73 -11.95 9.66
CA LEU A 13 -18.03 -12.80 10.80
C LEU A 13 -16.98 -12.65 11.90
N GLY A 14 -17.40 -12.34 13.12
CA GLY A 14 -16.51 -12.02 14.25
C GLY A 14 -15.45 -13.08 14.53
N MET A 15 -15.81 -14.37 14.49
CA MET A 15 -14.87 -15.48 14.71
C MET A 15 -13.83 -15.56 13.58
N LEU A 16 -14.24 -15.46 12.32
CA LEU A 16 -13.33 -15.50 11.16
C LEU A 16 -12.44 -14.27 11.14
N ARG A 17 -12.97 -13.13 11.54
CA ARG A 17 -12.21 -11.88 11.71
C ARG A 17 -11.12 -12.04 12.76
N TRP A 18 -11.43 -12.63 13.92
CA TRP A 18 -10.45 -12.91 14.97
C TRP A 18 -9.35 -13.87 14.51
N LEU A 19 -9.71 -14.91 13.74
CA LEU A 19 -8.75 -15.87 13.18
C LEU A 19 -7.79 -15.23 12.18
N THR A 20 -8.28 -14.29 11.38
CA THR A 20 -7.50 -13.66 10.29
C THR A 20 -6.85 -12.35 10.69
N ASP A 21 -7.05 -11.86 11.92
CA ASP A 21 -6.42 -10.65 12.40
C ASP A 21 -4.89 -10.82 12.47
N PRO A 22 -4.11 -9.96 11.79
CA PRO A 22 -2.64 -10.03 11.82
C PRO A 22 -2.02 -9.76 13.20
N GLY A 23 -2.77 -9.14 14.13
CA GLY A 23 -2.33 -8.81 15.48
C GLY A 23 -2.23 -7.30 15.76
N PRO A 24 -2.18 -6.92 17.05
CA PRO A 24 -2.18 -5.51 17.47
C PRO A 24 -0.87 -4.78 17.15
N ASP A 25 0.23 -5.50 17.04
CA ASP A 25 1.57 -5.01 16.72
C ASP A 25 1.76 -4.63 15.26
N VAL A 26 0.77 -4.89 14.38
CA VAL A 26 0.83 -4.56 12.97
C VAL A 26 0.24 -3.17 12.72
N PRO A 27 1.02 -2.22 12.14
CA PRO A 27 0.54 -0.90 11.77
C PRO A 27 -0.72 -0.96 10.91
N PRO A 28 -1.72 -0.09 11.12
CA PRO A 28 -2.98 -0.08 10.35
C PRO A 28 -2.78 -0.03 8.84
N ALA A 29 -1.76 0.71 8.39
CA ALA A 29 -1.40 0.84 6.97
C ALA A 29 -0.97 -0.50 6.33
N LEU A 30 -0.41 -1.42 7.10
CA LEU A 30 0.10 -2.72 6.61
C LEU A 30 -0.92 -3.85 6.70
N ARG A 31 -1.98 -3.72 7.49
CA ARG A 31 -2.99 -4.77 7.68
C ARG A 31 -3.60 -5.25 6.37
N GLY A 32 -4.01 -4.32 5.51
CA GLY A 32 -4.55 -4.65 4.19
C GLY A 32 -3.55 -5.35 3.27
N VAL A 33 -2.26 -4.99 3.35
CA VAL A 33 -1.19 -5.63 2.57
C VAL A 33 -1.00 -7.09 3.02
N LEU A 34 -0.95 -7.32 4.33
CA LEU A 34 -0.79 -8.66 4.90
C LEU A 34 -2.00 -9.56 4.58
N ILE A 35 -3.22 -9.03 4.66
CA ILE A 35 -4.43 -9.79 4.29
C ILE A 35 -4.39 -10.15 2.80
N ALA A 36 -3.93 -9.26 1.93
CA ALA A 36 -3.76 -9.55 0.51
C ALA A 36 -2.80 -10.74 0.27
N GLN A 37 -1.80 -10.93 1.13
CA GLN A 37 -0.85 -12.05 1.03
C GLN A 37 -1.48 -13.41 1.32
N LEU A 38 -2.57 -13.50 2.13
CA LEU A 38 -3.35 -14.73 2.30
C LEU A 38 -3.92 -15.25 0.98
N LEU A 39 -4.14 -14.35 0.02
CA LEU A 39 -4.70 -14.65 -1.30
C LEU A 39 -3.64 -14.86 -2.37
N SER A 40 -2.36 -14.62 -2.04
CA SER A 40 -1.23 -14.81 -2.94
C SER A 40 -0.93 -16.31 -3.12
N GLY A 41 -0.40 -16.67 -4.28
CA GLY A 41 0.08 -18.03 -4.57
C GLY A 41 -1.03 -19.06 -4.83
N PRO A 42 -1.76 -18.98 -5.96
CA PRO A 42 -2.69 -20.05 -6.38
C PRO A 42 -1.98 -21.39 -6.55
N THR A 43 -0.68 -21.39 -6.80
CA THR A 43 0.18 -22.59 -6.90
C THR A 43 0.16 -23.43 -5.63
N ALA A 44 0.26 -22.83 -4.44
CA ALA A 44 0.20 -23.57 -3.18
C ALA A 44 -1.17 -24.26 -2.96
N VAL A 45 -2.26 -23.64 -3.42
CA VAL A 45 -3.59 -24.26 -3.41
C VAL A 45 -3.65 -25.44 -4.36
N LEU A 46 -3.15 -25.24 -5.59
CA LEU A 46 -3.14 -26.29 -6.62
C LEU A 46 -2.30 -27.49 -6.15
N MET A 47 -1.11 -27.27 -5.60
CA MET A 47 -0.26 -28.33 -5.06
C MET A 47 -0.97 -29.11 -3.93
N GLY A 48 -1.66 -28.42 -3.02
CA GLY A 48 -2.43 -29.06 -1.96
C GLY A 48 -3.56 -29.92 -2.50
N VAL A 49 -4.32 -29.42 -3.48
CA VAL A 49 -5.42 -30.16 -4.12
C VAL A 49 -4.89 -31.39 -4.87
N VAL A 50 -3.81 -31.26 -5.64
CA VAL A 50 -3.18 -32.39 -6.35
C VAL A 50 -2.72 -33.44 -5.34
N ASN A 51 -2.09 -33.03 -4.24
CA ASN A 51 -1.63 -33.94 -3.21
C ASN A 51 -2.80 -34.72 -2.54
N GLY A 52 -3.91 -34.02 -2.24
CA GLY A 52 -5.13 -34.63 -1.71
C GLY A 52 -5.78 -35.61 -2.69
N ILE A 53 -5.82 -35.29 -3.98
CA ILE A 53 -6.31 -36.21 -5.02
C ILE A 53 -5.44 -37.46 -5.10
N LEU A 54 -4.12 -37.29 -5.09
CA LEU A 54 -3.19 -38.42 -5.20
C LEU A 54 -3.39 -39.46 -4.08
N ILE A 55 -3.53 -39.02 -2.82
CA ILE A 55 -3.76 -39.96 -1.72
C ILE A 55 -5.13 -40.62 -1.78
N ASN A 56 -6.18 -39.88 -2.17
CA ASN A 56 -7.51 -40.48 -2.35
C ASN A 56 -7.52 -41.50 -3.48
N VAL A 57 -6.87 -41.22 -4.62
CA VAL A 57 -6.72 -42.19 -5.74
C VAL A 57 -5.90 -43.41 -5.31
N ALA A 58 -4.80 -43.21 -4.57
CA ALA A 58 -4.02 -44.33 -4.03
C ALA A 58 -4.87 -45.22 -3.12
N ALA A 59 -5.71 -44.64 -2.28
CA ALA A 59 -6.64 -45.37 -1.43
C ALA A 59 -7.65 -46.24 -2.27
N LEU A 60 -8.16 -45.66 -3.36
CA LEU A 60 -9.07 -46.37 -4.27
C LEU A 60 -8.39 -47.56 -5.01
N LEU A 61 -7.09 -47.44 -5.27
CA LEU A 61 -6.30 -48.49 -5.93
C LEU A 61 -5.83 -49.59 -4.97
N LEU A 62 -5.56 -49.24 -3.71
CA LEU A 62 -4.98 -50.14 -2.71
C LEU A 62 -6.02 -50.83 -1.84
N LEU A 63 -7.21 -50.28 -1.69
CA LEU A 63 -8.30 -50.81 -0.87
C LEU A 63 -9.43 -51.35 -1.75
N ASN A 64 -10.07 -52.41 -1.30
CA ASN A 64 -11.23 -52.99 -2.00
C ASN A 64 -12.48 -52.15 -1.75
N ASP A 65 -12.87 -51.37 -2.74
CA ASP A 65 -14.10 -50.53 -2.81
C ASP A 65 -14.36 -49.64 -1.57
N PRO A 66 -13.42 -48.74 -1.21
CA PRO A 66 -13.55 -47.90 0.00
C PRO A 66 -14.54 -46.77 -0.19
N PRO A 67 -15.80 -46.84 0.31
CA PRO A 67 -16.83 -45.80 0.04
C PRO A 67 -16.45 -44.42 0.64
N VAL A 68 -15.75 -44.42 1.78
CA VAL A 68 -15.31 -43.20 2.45
C VAL A 68 -14.33 -42.41 1.56
N PHE A 69 -13.36 -43.07 0.93
CA PHE A 69 -12.39 -42.40 0.07
C PHE A 69 -13.01 -41.91 -1.25
N LYS A 70 -14.04 -42.59 -1.78
CA LYS A 70 -14.83 -42.08 -2.93
C LYS A 70 -15.50 -40.79 -2.57
N LEU A 71 -16.18 -40.72 -1.42
CA LEU A 71 -16.83 -39.49 -0.93
C LEU A 71 -15.82 -38.38 -0.68
N LEU A 72 -14.70 -38.70 0.02
CA LEU A 72 -13.66 -37.71 0.33
C LEU A 72 -12.99 -37.18 -0.93
N LEU A 73 -12.77 -38.00 -1.97
CA LEU A 73 -12.26 -37.52 -3.27
C LEU A 73 -13.19 -36.52 -3.93
N VAL A 74 -14.51 -36.80 -3.94
CA VAL A 74 -15.50 -35.89 -4.53
C VAL A 74 -15.51 -34.57 -3.77
N VAL A 75 -15.49 -34.59 -2.43
CA VAL A 75 -15.49 -33.38 -1.59
C VAL A 75 -14.18 -32.62 -1.74
N ASP A 76 -13.04 -33.32 -1.79
CA ASP A 76 -11.73 -32.66 -1.99
C ASP A 76 -11.66 -31.96 -3.33
N LEU A 77 -12.11 -32.58 -4.41
CA LEU A 77 -12.18 -31.99 -5.74
C LEU A 77 -13.10 -30.77 -5.76
N ALA A 78 -14.29 -30.88 -5.15
CA ALA A 78 -15.24 -29.77 -5.04
C ALA A 78 -14.65 -28.58 -4.25
N CYS A 79 -13.98 -28.86 -3.11
CA CYS A 79 -13.27 -27.85 -2.34
C CYS A 79 -12.14 -27.19 -3.15
N GLY A 80 -11.38 -27.97 -3.92
CA GLY A 80 -10.32 -27.47 -4.77
C GLY A 80 -10.84 -26.48 -5.83
N ILE A 81 -11.90 -26.88 -6.54
CA ILE A 81 -12.57 -26.03 -7.54
C ILE A 81 -13.11 -24.75 -6.88
N ALA A 82 -13.81 -24.89 -5.74
CA ALA A 82 -14.36 -23.75 -5.00
C ALA A 82 -13.26 -22.77 -4.59
N ARG A 83 -12.13 -23.24 -4.06
CA ARG A 83 -10.98 -22.40 -3.66
C ARG A 83 -10.43 -21.59 -4.84
N LEU A 84 -10.23 -22.22 -5.99
CA LEU A 84 -9.73 -21.53 -7.19
C LEU A 84 -10.75 -20.51 -7.71
N ALA A 85 -12.05 -20.84 -7.69
CA ALA A 85 -13.12 -19.94 -8.08
C ALA A 85 -13.18 -18.73 -7.14
N ILE A 86 -13.10 -18.92 -5.83
CA ILE A 86 -13.14 -17.86 -4.82
C ILE A 86 -11.93 -16.94 -4.98
N ILE A 87 -10.73 -17.45 -5.20
CA ILE A 87 -9.54 -16.62 -5.46
C ILE A 87 -9.78 -15.71 -6.68
N ARG A 88 -10.37 -16.26 -7.76
CA ARG A 88 -10.72 -15.45 -8.95
C ARG A 88 -11.77 -14.40 -8.64
N LEU A 89 -12.80 -14.74 -7.85
CA LEU A 89 -13.86 -13.81 -7.43
C LEU A 89 -13.29 -12.67 -6.57
N VAL A 90 -12.46 -13.00 -5.58
CA VAL A 90 -11.79 -12.00 -4.74
C VAL A 90 -10.94 -11.05 -5.59
N ASN A 91 -10.12 -11.60 -6.49
CA ASN A 91 -9.28 -10.79 -7.38
C ASN A 91 -10.11 -9.89 -8.31
N ARG A 92 -11.30 -10.35 -8.77
CA ARG A 92 -12.23 -9.53 -9.55
C ARG A 92 -12.87 -8.44 -8.71
N ALA A 93 -13.33 -8.76 -7.49
CA ALA A 93 -13.92 -7.81 -6.55
C ALA A 93 -12.95 -6.67 -6.23
N VAL A 94 -11.70 -7.01 -5.91
CA VAL A 94 -10.63 -6.02 -5.64
C VAL A 94 -10.35 -5.13 -6.85
N ARG A 95 -10.33 -5.69 -8.09
CA ARG A 95 -10.16 -4.87 -9.31
C ARG A 95 -11.31 -3.90 -9.55
N ARG A 96 -12.53 -4.26 -9.12
CA ARG A 96 -13.75 -3.45 -9.27
C ARG A 96 -14.01 -2.51 -8.10
N GLY A 97 -13.19 -2.57 -7.04
CA GLY A 97 -13.40 -1.78 -5.82
C GLY A 97 -14.59 -2.23 -4.98
N THR A 98 -15.10 -3.46 -5.18
CA THR A 98 -16.21 -4.04 -4.43
C THR A 98 -15.70 -4.87 -3.25
N PRO A 99 -16.52 -5.08 -2.17
CA PRO A 99 -16.12 -5.93 -1.05
C PRO A 99 -15.76 -7.33 -1.50
N ALA A 100 -14.62 -7.85 -1.02
CA ALA A 100 -14.16 -9.20 -1.34
C ALA A 100 -14.82 -10.22 -0.41
N PRO A 101 -15.25 -11.42 -0.91
CA PRO A 101 -15.91 -12.46 -0.12
C PRO A 101 -14.91 -13.23 0.76
N MET A 102 -14.29 -12.55 1.73
CA MET A 102 -13.24 -13.11 2.59
C MET A 102 -13.76 -14.17 3.56
N ASP A 103 -15.01 -14.06 4.02
CA ASP A 103 -15.64 -15.06 4.88
C ASP A 103 -15.70 -16.43 4.18
N LEU A 104 -16.13 -16.44 2.91
CA LEU A 104 -16.21 -17.65 2.11
C LEU A 104 -14.81 -18.25 1.85
N TYR A 105 -13.82 -17.39 1.59
CA TYR A 105 -12.43 -17.82 1.39
C TYR A 105 -11.88 -18.58 2.61
N VAL A 106 -12.08 -18.05 3.81
CA VAL A 106 -11.61 -18.65 5.07
C VAL A 106 -12.39 -19.92 5.39
N ALA A 107 -13.73 -19.89 5.24
CA ALA A 107 -14.59 -21.05 5.49
C ALA A 107 -14.21 -22.26 4.63
N VAL A 108 -13.99 -22.04 3.31
CA VAL A 108 -13.60 -23.16 2.41
C VAL A 108 -12.17 -23.63 2.69
N ALA A 109 -11.26 -22.76 3.18
CA ALA A 109 -9.94 -23.20 3.61
C ALA A 109 -10.02 -24.11 4.86
N ILE A 110 -10.86 -23.78 5.83
CA ILE A 110 -11.12 -24.59 7.02
C ILE A 110 -11.72 -25.94 6.60
N LEU A 111 -12.77 -25.93 5.77
CA LEU A 111 -13.41 -27.16 5.27
C LEU A 111 -12.40 -28.07 4.57
N TRP A 112 -11.58 -27.52 3.69
CA TRP A 112 -10.59 -28.30 2.96
C TRP A 112 -9.55 -28.94 3.90
N CYS A 113 -9.01 -28.22 4.89
CA CYS A 113 -8.08 -28.81 5.87
C CYS A 113 -8.75 -29.91 6.72
N THR A 114 -10.03 -29.74 7.03
CA THR A 114 -10.81 -30.79 7.72
C THR A 114 -10.91 -32.08 6.85
N VAL A 115 -11.17 -31.89 5.56
CA VAL A 115 -11.21 -33.04 4.60
C VAL A 115 -9.85 -33.72 4.55
N GLN A 116 -8.73 -32.98 4.45
CA GLN A 116 -7.38 -33.57 4.46
C GLN A 116 -7.10 -34.33 5.76
N GLY A 117 -7.52 -33.81 6.92
CA GLY A 117 -7.44 -34.52 8.19
C GLY A 117 -8.25 -35.81 8.22
N LEU A 118 -9.48 -35.81 7.67
CA LEU A 118 -10.32 -37.01 7.57
C LEU A 118 -9.73 -38.04 6.62
N VAL A 119 -9.17 -37.62 5.49
CA VAL A 119 -8.44 -38.52 4.57
C VAL A 119 -7.29 -39.19 5.32
N ALA A 120 -6.49 -38.41 6.03
CA ALA A 120 -5.36 -38.90 6.79
C ALA A 120 -5.78 -39.85 7.93
N PHE A 121 -6.86 -39.54 8.65
CA PHE A 121 -7.43 -40.36 9.68
C PHE A 121 -7.79 -41.73 9.15
N ASN A 122 -8.57 -41.83 8.06
CA ASN A 122 -9.00 -43.08 7.47
C ASN A 122 -7.83 -43.87 6.86
N ALA A 123 -6.86 -43.18 6.27
CA ALA A 123 -5.66 -43.82 5.74
C ALA A 123 -4.80 -44.45 6.84
N MET A 124 -4.59 -43.76 7.96
CA MET A 124 -3.82 -44.25 9.10
C MET A 124 -4.52 -45.41 9.84
N LYS A 125 -5.87 -45.38 9.87
CA LYS A 125 -6.67 -46.46 10.49
C LYS A 125 -6.77 -47.73 9.61
N SER A 126 -6.40 -47.68 8.33
CA SER A 126 -6.44 -48.82 7.43
C SER A 126 -5.30 -49.78 7.72
N ASP A 127 -5.52 -51.08 7.43
CA ASP A 127 -4.48 -52.12 7.53
C ASP A 127 -3.49 -52.12 6.35
N CYS A 128 -3.53 -51.07 5.53
CA CYS A 128 -2.70 -50.92 4.32
C CYS A 128 -1.44 -50.07 4.64
N GLN A 129 -0.32 -50.71 4.91
CA GLN A 129 0.95 -50.02 5.23
C GLN A 129 1.39 -49.03 4.16
N PRO A 130 1.32 -49.30 2.83
CA PRO A 130 1.66 -48.31 1.82
C PRO A 130 0.81 -47.04 1.93
N LEU A 131 -0.48 -47.16 2.24
CA LEU A 131 -1.39 -46.01 2.39
C LEU A 131 -1.07 -45.20 3.65
N GLN A 132 -0.68 -45.86 4.76
CA GLN A 132 -0.23 -45.18 5.98
C GLN A 132 1.03 -44.36 5.72
N VAL A 133 2.03 -44.88 4.99
CA VAL A 133 3.24 -44.18 4.60
C VAL A 133 2.90 -42.97 3.71
N LEU A 134 2.05 -43.18 2.70
CA LEU A 134 1.59 -42.08 1.84
C LEU A 134 0.85 -40.99 2.62
N SER A 135 0.04 -41.36 3.61
CA SER A 135 -0.66 -40.41 4.49
C SER A 135 0.32 -39.58 5.29
N GLY A 136 1.33 -40.19 5.90
CA GLY A 136 2.37 -39.48 6.64
C GLY A 136 3.11 -38.49 5.78
N THR A 137 3.56 -38.88 4.59
CA THR A 137 4.26 -37.97 3.65
C THR A 137 3.36 -36.88 3.13
N THR A 138 2.07 -37.14 2.88
CA THR A 138 1.09 -36.16 2.45
C THR A 138 0.87 -35.09 3.50
N ILE A 139 0.63 -35.49 4.75
CA ILE A 139 0.41 -34.52 5.86
C ILE A 139 1.66 -33.70 6.12
N MET A 140 2.85 -34.28 6.13
CA MET A 140 4.10 -33.55 6.27
C MET A 140 4.31 -32.55 5.11
N GLY A 141 3.97 -32.95 3.89
CA GLY A 141 4.04 -32.08 2.71
C GLY A 141 3.09 -30.87 2.74
N LEU A 142 1.99 -30.93 3.50
CA LEU A 142 1.04 -29.82 3.65
C LEU A 142 1.50 -28.75 4.65
N ILE A 143 2.37 -29.09 5.60
CA ILE A 143 2.81 -28.15 6.67
C ILE A 143 3.47 -26.91 6.07
N GLY A 144 4.43 -27.08 5.18
CA GLY A 144 5.17 -25.99 4.56
C GLY A 144 4.26 -24.98 3.84
N PRO A 145 3.45 -25.41 2.87
CA PRO A 145 2.49 -24.56 2.16
C PRO A 145 1.46 -23.88 3.08
N ILE A 146 0.96 -24.56 4.13
CA ILE A 146 0.05 -23.96 5.10
C ILE A 146 0.76 -22.84 5.86
N CYS A 147 1.98 -23.06 6.37
CA CYS A 147 2.76 -22.06 7.08
C CYS A 147 3.12 -20.87 6.17
N ALA A 148 3.65 -21.15 4.98
CA ALA A 148 4.11 -20.12 4.03
C ALA A 148 2.96 -19.22 3.54
N ARG A 149 1.73 -19.70 3.53
CA ARG A 149 0.57 -18.93 3.11
C ARG A 149 -0.12 -18.19 4.24
N ASN A 150 -0.16 -18.78 5.43
CA ASN A 150 -0.97 -18.27 6.54
C ASN A 150 -0.14 -17.52 7.60
N TYR A 151 1.14 -17.22 7.34
CA TYR A 151 1.94 -16.42 8.29
C TYR A 151 1.33 -15.03 8.58
N PRO A 152 0.55 -14.35 7.68
CA PRO A 152 -0.12 -13.10 8.01
C PRO A 152 -1.20 -13.25 9.09
N ALA A 153 -1.75 -14.46 9.24
CA ALA A 153 -2.82 -14.80 10.16
C ALA A 153 -2.44 -16.05 11.00
N PRO A 154 -1.54 -15.95 11.97
CA PRO A 154 -0.98 -17.11 12.67
C PRO A 154 -2.02 -17.97 13.41
N ARG A 155 -3.13 -17.36 13.88
CA ARG A 155 -4.23 -18.08 14.52
C ARG A 155 -4.94 -19.00 13.52
N LEU A 156 -5.20 -18.49 12.30
CA LEU A 156 -5.76 -19.30 11.22
C LEU A 156 -4.80 -20.42 10.81
N GLY A 157 -3.52 -20.09 10.58
CA GLY A 157 -2.51 -21.10 10.24
C GLY A 157 -2.43 -22.25 11.24
N ARG A 158 -2.47 -21.93 12.55
CA ARG A 158 -2.48 -22.92 13.63
C ARG A 158 -3.73 -23.80 13.58
N LEU A 159 -4.91 -23.20 13.41
CA LEU A 159 -6.16 -23.94 13.27
C LEU A 159 -6.11 -24.92 12.10
N LEU A 160 -5.66 -24.45 10.92
CA LEU A 160 -5.57 -25.29 9.72
C LEU A 160 -4.60 -26.47 9.91
N LEU A 161 -3.47 -26.25 10.59
CA LEU A 161 -2.53 -27.32 10.94
C LEU A 161 -3.15 -28.33 11.92
N CYS A 162 -3.84 -27.86 12.96
CA CYS A 162 -4.54 -28.74 13.90
C CYS A 162 -5.61 -29.60 13.20
N LEU A 163 -6.36 -29.02 12.27
CA LEU A 163 -7.38 -29.76 11.50
C LEU A 163 -6.79 -30.87 10.63
N CYS A 164 -5.56 -30.73 10.17
CA CYS A 164 -4.86 -31.79 9.42
C CYS A 164 -4.19 -32.79 10.36
N LEU A 165 -3.46 -32.34 11.37
CA LEU A 165 -2.57 -33.16 12.20
C LEU A 165 -3.30 -33.97 13.28
N LEU A 166 -4.31 -33.37 13.95
CA LEU A 166 -4.99 -34.09 15.05
C LEU A 166 -5.76 -35.32 14.59
N PRO A 167 -6.54 -35.29 13.47
CA PRO A 167 -7.16 -36.49 12.93
C PRO A 167 -6.13 -37.56 12.48
N PHE A 168 -5.01 -37.13 11.87
CA PHE A 168 -3.91 -37.98 11.48
C PHE A 168 -3.37 -38.78 12.70
N VAL A 169 -3.10 -38.08 13.82
CA VAL A 169 -2.63 -38.73 15.06
C VAL A 169 -3.70 -39.67 15.65
N ALA A 170 -4.96 -39.20 15.65
CA ALA A 170 -6.06 -40.05 16.13
C ALA A 170 -6.17 -41.37 15.32
N GLY A 171 -6.04 -41.28 13.98
CA GLY A 171 -5.99 -42.46 13.10
C GLY A 171 -4.79 -43.36 13.41
N SER A 172 -3.62 -42.78 13.66
CA SER A 172 -2.40 -43.53 14.02
C SER A 172 -2.54 -44.28 15.34
N ILE A 173 -3.18 -43.69 16.36
CA ILE A 173 -3.43 -44.37 17.63
C ILE A 173 -4.46 -45.49 17.48
N LEU A 174 -5.51 -45.26 16.69
CA LEU A 174 -6.62 -46.22 16.48
C LEU A 174 -6.29 -47.32 15.46
N SER A 175 -5.14 -47.23 14.79
CA SER A 175 -4.67 -48.32 13.89
C SER A 175 -4.32 -49.61 14.63
N GLY A 176 -4.04 -49.54 15.92
CA GLY A 176 -3.59 -50.68 16.71
C GLY A 176 -2.08 -51.00 16.59
N GLU A 177 -1.36 -50.28 15.71
CA GLU A 177 0.09 -50.44 15.49
C GLU A 177 0.91 -49.57 16.45
N PRO A 178 1.60 -50.15 17.47
CA PRO A 178 2.33 -49.37 18.48
C PRO A 178 3.43 -48.47 17.88
N ALA A 179 4.03 -48.87 16.75
CA ALA A 179 5.06 -48.09 16.08
C ALA A 179 4.53 -46.73 15.59
N LEU A 180 3.24 -46.61 15.25
CA LEU A 180 2.62 -45.37 14.78
C LEU A 180 2.30 -44.39 15.92
N TRP A 181 2.35 -44.82 17.17
CA TRP A 181 2.15 -43.90 18.32
C TRP A 181 3.23 -42.86 18.45
N VAL A 182 4.38 -43.05 17.80
CA VAL A 182 5.42 -42.05 17.68
C VAL A 182 4.87 -40.69 17.16
N PHE A 183 3.85 -40.71 16.31
CA PHE A 183 3.21 -39.50 15.80
C PHE A 183 2.49 -38.71 16.89
N ALA A 184 2.02 -39.35 17.96
CA ALA A 184 1.42 -38.63 19.09
C ALA A 184 2.46 -37.81 19.85
N VAL A 185 3.72 -38.26 19.88
CA VAL A 185 4.84 -37.53 20.49
C VAL A 185 5.40 -36.46 19.54
N GLN A 186 5.54 -36.77 18.26
CA GLN A 186 6.09 -35.86 17.25
C GLN A 186 5.17 -34.66 16.96
N THR A 187 3.85 -34.86 16.94
CA THR A 187 2.90 -33.82 16.54
C THR A 187 2.94 -32.54 17.41
N PRO A 188 2.98 -32.63 18.76
CA PRO A 188 3.18 -31.43 19.60
C PRO A 188 4.47 -30.68 19.27
N ILE A 189 5.56 -31.39 19.01
CA ILE A 189 6.86 -30.81 18.64
C ILE A 189 6.74 -30.08 17.30
N PHE A 190 6.11 -30.70 16.29
CA PHE A 190 5.85 -30.06 15.00
C PHE A 190 4.95 -28.83 15.13
N LEU A 191 3.88 -28.91 15.92
CA LEU A 191 2.98 -27.78 16.13
C LEU A 191 3.71 -26.61 16.83
N TYR A 192 4.57 -26.90 17.78
CA TYR A 192 5.41 -25.86 18.41
C TYR A 192 6.40 -25.25 17.41
N GLY A 193 7.12 -26.09 16.66
CA GLY A 193 8.07 -25.62 15.64
C GLY A 193 7.40 -24.79 14.54
N THR A 194 6.27 -25.26 14.02
CA THR A 194 5.51 -24.53 12.99
C THR A 194 4.94 -23.23 13.51
N GLN A 195 4.54 -23.15 14.79
CA GLN A 195 4.12 -21.91 15.42
C GLN A 195 5.27 -20.89 15.47
N ALA A 196 6.47 -21.34 15.84
CA ALA A 196 7.66 -20.49 15.86
C ALA A 196 8.00 -19.97 14.44
N ILE A 197 7.89 -20.85 13.43
CA ILE A 197 8.09 -20.49 12.02
C ILE A 197 7.07 -19.45 11.57
N LEU A 198 5.77 -19.65 11.81
CA LEU A 198 4.70 -18.72 11.46
C LEU A 198 4.94 -17.33 12.05
N LEU A 199 5.28 -17.27 13.34
CA LEU A 199 5.54 -16.00 14.03
C LEU A 199 6.80 -15.30 13.49
N ASN A 200 7.83 -16.08 13.17
CA ASN A 200 9.08 -15.55 12.63
C ASN A 200 8.90 -14.99 11.20
N TYR A 201 8.23 -15.73 10.31
CA TYR A 201 7.88 -15.23 8.98
C TYR A 201 7.03 -13.97 9.05
N ARG A 202 6.05 -13.90 9.97
CA ARG A 202 5.25 -12.69 10.18
C ARG A 202 6.13 -11.51 10.60
N LYS A 203 7.02 -11.70 11.59
CA LYS A 203 7.94 -10.63 12.04
C LYS A 203 8.81 -10.12 10.90
N LEU A 204 9.41 -11.02 10.13
CA LEU A 204 10.24 -10.65 8.98
C LEU A 204 9.44 -9.90 7.91
N ALA A 205 8.23 -10.36 7.59
CA ALA A 205 7.38 -9.69 6.61
C ALA A 205 6.95 -8.29 7.07
N VAL A 206 6.56 -8.13 8.33
CA VAL A 206 6.21 -6.82 8.90
C VAL A 206 7.42 -5.89 8.87
N ALA A 207 8.59 -6.36 9.33
CA ALA A 207 9.82 -5.57 9.32
C ALA A 207 10.23 -5.13 7.90
N SER A 208 10.17 -6.05 6.92
CA SER A 208 10.48 -5.74 5.51
C SER A 208 9.51 -4.72 4.92
N LEU A 209 8.19 -4.89 5.16
CA LEU A 209 7.18 -3.95 4.67
C LEU A 209 7.29 -2.58 5.34
N THR A 210 7.62 -2.53 6.63
CA THR A 210 7.85 -1.27 7.34
C THR A 210 9.08 -0.55 6.78
N ALA A 211 10.19 -1.28 6.60
CA ALA A 211 11.40 -0.71 6.01
C ALA A 211 11.16 -0.20 4.58
N GLU A 212 10.36 -0.91 3.77
CA GLU A 212 9.97 -0.45 2.43
C GLU A 212 9.14 0.85 2.49
N LEU A 213 8.18 0.95 3.44
CA LEU A 213 7.40 2.17 3.65
C LEU A 213 8.29 3.35 4.06
N ASP A 214 9.19 3.13 5.03
CA ASP A 214 10.10 4.15 5.52
C ASP A 214 11.05 4.61 4.40
N SER A 215 11.55 3.67 3.59
CA SER A 215 12.35 3.99 2.41
C SER A 215 11.58 4.84 1.40
N GLN A 216 10.32 4.44 1.09
CA GLN A 216 9.47 5.21 0.18
C GLN A 216 9.13 6.61 0.72
N MET A 217 8.93 6.75 2.02
CA MET A 217 8.72 8.05 2.66
C MET A 217 9.97 8.94 2.56
N ARG A 218 11.14 8.39 2.88
CA ARG A 218 12.43 9.12 2.72
C ARG A 218 12.70 9.53 1.28
N GLU A 219 12.33 8.71 0.31
CA GLU A 219 12.48 9.03 -1.11
C GLU A 219 11.55 10.16 -1.59
N ARG A 220 10.47 10.46 -0.84
CA ARG A 220 9.43 11.45 -1.20
C ARG A 220 9.49 12.73 -0.41
N THR A 221 10.21 12.75 0.68
CA THR A 221 10.31 13.93 1.56
C THR A 221 11.71 14.53 1.49
N ASP A 222 11.81 15.81 1.70
CA ASP A 222 13.06 16.53 1.89
C ASP A 222 13.58 16.23 3.31
N PRO A 223 14.79 15.73 3.47
CA PRO A 223 15.29 15.27 4.78
C PRO A 223 15.51 16.44 5.76
N LEU A 224 15.66 17.65 5.29
CA LEU A 224 15.87 18.83 6.13
C LEU A 224 14.57 19.37 6.69
N THR A 225 13.55 19.51 5.82
CA THR A 225 12.31 20.22 6.16
C THR A 225 11.14 19.29 6.48
N GLY A 226 11.20 18.01 6.07
CA GLY A 226 10.10 17.05 6.16
C GLY A 226 9.01 17.22 5.11
N LEU A 227 9.03 18.30 4.33
CA LEU A 227 8.10 18.55 3.23
C LEU A 227 8.28 17.55 2.09
N LEU A 228 7.33 17.50 1.15
CA LEU A 228 7.53 16.73 -0.07
C LEU A 228 8.76 17.27 -0.84
N ASN A 229 9.56 16.36 -1.37
CA ASN A 229 10.66 16.70 -2.30
C ASN A 229 10.17 16.65 -3.75
N ARG A 230 11.07 16.87 -4.72
CA ARG A 230 10.78 16.81 -6.16
C ARG A 230 10.12 15.48 -6.58
N ARG A 231 10.53 14.35 -6.01
CA ARG A 231 9.93 13.04 -6.30
C ARG A 231 8.53 12.90 -5.69
N GLY A 232 8.37 13.34 -4.44
CA GLY A 232 7.07 13.40 -3.78
C GLY A 232 6.06 14.27 -4.54
N PHE A 233 6.55 15.34 -5.15
CA PHE A 233 5.80 16.20 -6.02
C PHE A 233 5.35 15.51 -7.33
N GLN A 234 6.25 14.81 -8.04
CA GLN A 234 5.88 14.04 -9.23
C GLN A 234 4.83 12.97 -8.93
N ASP A 235 4.95 12.31 -7.79
CA ASP A 235 3.97 11.34 -7.32
C ASP A 235 2.62 11.98 -6.95
N ALA A 236 2.64 13.21 -6.42
CA ALA A 236 1.43 13.98 -6.17
C ALA A 236 0.73 14.35 -7.50
N GLN A 237 1.49 14.80 -8.50
CA GLN A 237 0.98 15.04 -9.85
C GLN A 237 0.31 13.81 -10.45
N GLN A 238 0.97 12.64 -10.43
CA GLN A 238 0.41 11.40 -10.98
C GLN A 238 -0.82 10.91 -10.23
N ARG A 239 -0.93 11.20 -8.94
CA ARG A 239 -2.13 10.89 -8.14
C ARG A 239 -3.33 11.77 -8.51
N HIS A 240 -3.06 12.97 -8.92
CA HIS A 240 -4.04 13.95 -9.38
C HIS A 240 -4.23 13.93 -10.91
N VAL A 241 -4.04 12.79 -11.59
CA VAL A 241 -4.44 12.60 -13.01
C VAL A 241 -5.96 12.82 -13.21
N THR A 242 -6.73 12.86 -12.12
CA THR A 242 -8.05 13.47 -12.03
C THR A 242 -7.94 14.74 -11.17
N LEU A 243 -7.10 15.70 -11.56
CA LEU A 243 -7.13 17.01 -10.92
C LEU A 243 -8.54 17.59 -11.06
N PRO A 244 -9.09 18.21 -10.00
CA PRO A 244 -10.32 18.97 -10.11
C PRO A 244 -10.15 20.00 -11.24
N ARG A 245 -11.26 20.44 -11.82
CA ARG A 245 -11.23 21.47 -12.87
C ARG A 245 -10.48 22.71 -12.46
N HIS A 246 -10.45 23.01 -11.16
CA HIS A 246 -9.78 24.17 -10.57
C HIS A 246 -8.66 23.69 -9.66
N PHE A 247 -7.44 24.10 -9.93
CA PHE A 247 -6.29 23.95 -9.04
C PHE A 247 -5.27 25.05 -9.31
N VAL A 248 -4.44 25.32 -8.33
CA VAL A 248 -3.43 26.40 -8.42
C VAL A 248 -2.05 25.82 -8.11
N VAL A 249 -1.07 26.31 -8.87
CA VAL A 249 0.35 26.07 -8.62
C VAL A 249 0.97 27.38 -8.18
N LEU A 250 1.58 27.41 -6.99
CA LEU A 250 2.35 28.56 -6.51
C LEU A 250 3.83 28.17 -6.44
N CYS A 251 4.70 28.99 -7.02
CA CYS A 251 6.16 28.92 -6.89
C CYS A 251 6.61 30.01 -5.90
N LEU A 252 7.40 29.63 -4.91
CA LEU A 252 7.82 30.49 -3.81
C LEU A 252 9.35 30.49 -3.68
N ASP A 253 9.93 31.63 -3.33
CA ASP A 253 11.38 31.78 -3.13
C ASP A 253 11.67 32.75 -1.99
N LEU A 254 12.66 32.42 -1.16
CA LEU A 254 13.01 33.20 0.02
C LEU A 254 13.95 34.33 -0.33
N ASP A 255 13.47 35.59 -0.19
CA ASP A 255 14.26 36.75 -0.52
C ASP A 255 15.36 37.05 0.51
N GLY A 256 16.60 36.88 0.07
CA GLY A 256 17.77 37.16 0.90
C GLY A 256 18.31 35.96 1.67
N PHE A 257 17.85 34.71 1.37
CA PHE A 257 18.32 33.48 2.02
C PHE A 257 19.83 33.29 1.88
N LYS A 258 20.40 33.57 0.69
CA LYS A 258 21.84 33.52 0.47
C LYS A 258 22.64 34.39 1.46
N ARG A 259 22.16 35.58 1.74
CA ARG A 259 22.79 36.50 2.71
C ARG A 259 22.83 35.92 4.13
N VAL A 260 21.77 35.16 4.52
CA VAL A 260 21.74 34.47 5.82
C VAL A 260 22.83 33.40 5.88
N ASN A 261 22.96 32.58 4.83
CA ASN A 261 24.02 31.56 4.72
C ASN A 261 25.41 32.19 4.75
N ASP A 262 25.62 33.29 3.97
CA ASP A 262 26.91 33.92 3.87
C ASP A 262 27.33 34.64 5.17
N THR A 263 26.34 35.06 5.99
CA THR A 263 26.61 35.82 7.24
C THR A 263 26.66 34.90 8.47
N LEU A 264 25.78 33.91 8.56
CA LEU A 264 25.58 33.07 9.77
C LEU A 264 25.96 31.61 9.56
N GLY A 265 26.34 31.25 8.35
CA GLY A 265 26.70 29.87 7.99
C GLY A 265 25.50 28.98 7.63
N HIS A 266 25.79 27.84 6.99
CA HIS A 266 24.79 26.88 6.54
C HIS A 266 23.89 26.30 7.65
N PRO A 267 24.39 26.03 8.89
CA PRO A 267 23.50 25.53 9.96
C PRO A 267 22.37 26.52 10.31
N ALA A 268 22.65 27.83 10.29
CA ALA A 268 21.62 28.84 10.51
C ALA A 268 20.62 28.90 9.35
N GLY A 269 21.08 28.76 8.11
CA GLY A 269 20.22 28.64 6.93
C GLY A 269 19.32 27.40 6.99
N ASP A 270 19.85 26.26 7.42
CA ASP A 270 19.08 25.03 7.59
C ASP A 270 17.98 25.18 8.66
N ALA A 271 18.29 25.79 9.81
CA ALA A 271 17.32 26.10 10.87
C ALA A 271 16.23 27.09 10.39
N LEU A 272 16.60 28.05 9.56
CA LEU A 272 15.67 28.98 8.92
C LEU A 272 14.72 28.25 7.96
N LEU A 273 15.24 27.39 7.07
CA LEU A 273 14.46 26.58 6.14
C LEU A 273 13.45 25.70 6.86
N GLN A 274 13.84 25.02 7.94
CA GLN A 274 12.94 24.22 8.77
C GLN A 274 11.81 25.06 9.38
N SER A 275 12.14 26.26 9.82
CA SER A 275 11.15 27.18 10.43
C SER A 275 10.19 27.76 9.41
N VAL A 276 10.69 28.12 8.21
CA VAL A 276 9.86 28.56 7.08
C VAL A 276 8.93 27.42 6.63
N ALA A 277 9.45 26.20 6.47
CA ALA A 277 8.67 25.03 6.08
C ALA A 277 7.47 24.84 7.01
N ARG A 278 7.68 24.89 8.33
CA ARG A 278 6.61 24.83 9.33
C ARG A 278 5.59 25.96 9.19
N ARG A 279 6.02 27.18 8.91
CA ARG A 279 5.11 28.32 8.70
C ARG A 279 4.28 28.15 7.43
N LEU A 280 4.88 27.68 6.35
CA LEU A 280 4.17 27.38 5.09
C LEU A 280 3.14 26.26 5.29
N GLU A 281 3.54 25.15 5.89
CA GLU A 281 2.66 24.00 6.15
C GLU A 281 1.45 24.38 7.03
N ASN A 282 1.67 25.17 8.08
CA ASN A 282 0.61 25.68 8.94
C ASN A 282 -0.23 26.80 8.27
N GLY A 283 0.19 27.31 7.13
CA GLY A 283 -0.49 28.36 6.35
C GLY A 283 -1.46 27.83 5.30
N VAL A 284 -1.43 26.55 4.99
CA VAL A 284 -2.22 25.89 3.95
C VAL A 284 -3.24 24.91 4.53
N ARG A 285 -4.16 24.41 3.69
CA ARG A 285 -5.16 23.41 4.08
C ARG A 285 -4.55 22.00 4.06
N PRO A 286 -5.12 21.01 4.76
CA PRO A 286 -4.66 19.61 4.70
C PRO A 286 -4.73 18.99 3.29
N ALA A 287 -5.54 19.54 2.40
CA ALA A 287 -5.65 19.11 1.00
C ALA A 287 -4.53 19.67 0.12
N ASP A 288 -3.89 20.77 0.53
CA ASP A 288 -2.82 21.42 -0.20
C ASP A 288 -1.50 20.69 0.05
N ALA A 289 -0.65 20.60 -0.96
CA ALA A 289 0.66 19.98 -0.86
C ALA A 289 1.75 21.05 -0.87
N VAL A 290 2.62 21.07 0.16
CA VAL A 290 3.80 21.93 0.22
C VAL A 290 5.02 21.10 -0.13
N ILE A 291 5.81 21.59 -1.07
CA ILE A 291 6.95 20.89 -1.67
C ILE A 291 8.19 21.79 -1.56
N ARG A 292 9.34 21.21 -1.23
CA ARG A 292 10.65 21.85 -1.40
C ARG A 292 11.38 21.23 -2.58
N LEU A 293 11.71 22.05 -3.59
CA LEU A 293 12.42 21.57 -4.78
C LEU A 293 13.94 21.52 -4.59
N GLY A 294 14.48 22.37 -3.72
CA GLY A 294 15.89 22.47 -3.36
C GLY A 294 16.26 23.91 -2.97
N GLY A 295 17.35 24.08 -2.23
CA GLY A 295 17.76 25.41 -1.78
C GLY A 295 16.64 26.12 -1.01
N ASP A 296 16.28 27.31 -1.47
CA ASP A 296 15.23 28.22 -0.96
C ASP A 296 13.94 28.21 -1.78
N GLU A 297 13.81 27.25 -2.71
CA GLU A 297 12.66 27.12 -3.61
C GLU A 297 11.58 26.17 -3.05
N PHE A 298 10.35 26.67 -2.96
CA PHE A 298 9.18 25.91 -2.54
C PHE A 298 8.09 25.97 -3.61
N VAL A 299 7.25 24.93 -3.65
CA VAL A 299 6.05 24.88 -4.51
C VAL A 299 4.87 24.45 -3.67
N ILE A 300 3.72 25.07 -3.91
CA ILE A 300 2.45 24.67 -3.32
C ILE A 300 1.50 24.25 -4.45
N LEU A 301 0.88 23.09 -4.30
CA LEU A 301 -0.20 22.61 -5.15
C LEU A 301 -1.49 22.64 -4.34
N ALA A 302 -2.43 23.48 -4.74
CA ALA A 302 -3.69 23.70 -4.05
C ALA A 302 -4.87 23.29 -4.95
N PRO A 303 -5.54 22.15 -4.69
CA PRO A 303 -6.74 21.74 -5.40
C PRO A 303 -7.96 22.58 -4.99
N ASP A 304 -8.99 22.60 -5.87
CA ASP A 304 -10.29 23.26 -5.65
C ASP A 304 -10.14 24.73 -5.21
N MET A 305 -9.29 25.48 -5.93
CA MET A 305 -8.97 26.88 -5.63
C MET A 305 -9.17 27.77 -6.86
N THR A 306 -9.82 28.90 -6.68
CA THR A 306 -10.00 29.96 -7.70
C THR A 306 -8.85 30.96 -7.66
N PRO A 307 -8.65 31.79 -8.72
CA PRO A 307 -7.59 32.78 -8.75
C PRO A 307 -7.61 33.78 -7.59
N ASP A 308 -8.80 34.26 -7.18
CA ASP A 308 -8.94 35.23 -6.07
C ASP A 308 -8.51 34.63 -4.75
N ILE A 309 -8.97 33.37 -4.47
CA ILE A 309 -8.57 32.62 -3.26
C ILE A 309 -7.06 32.33 -3.27
N ALA A 310 -6.49 32.13 -4.46
CA ALA A 310 -5.04 31.92 -4.59
C ALA A 310 -4.24 33.18 -4.29
N ALA A 311 -4.73 34.35 -4.70
CA ALA A 311 -4.11 35.64 -4.37
C ALA A 311 -4.15 35.88 -2.85
N ASP A 312 -5.31 35.67 -2.21
CA ASP A 312 -5.46 35.79 -0.76
C ASP A 312 -4.55 34.82 -0.01
N LEU A 313 -4.41 33.59 -0.53
CA LEU A 313 -3.48 32.58 0.04
C LEU A 313 -2.03 33.08 -0.07
N ALA A 314 -1.64 33.60 -1.24
CA ALA A 314 -0.28 34.08 -1.47
C ALA A 314 0.05 35.27 -0.55
N GLU A 315 -0.84 36.23 -0.40
CA GLU A 315 -0.68 37.37 0.50
C GLU A 315 -0.52 36.90 1.96
N ARG A 316 -1.41 36.02 2.42
CA ARG A 316 -1.36 35.47 3.77
C ARG A 316 -0.09 34.66 4.04
N LEU A 317 0.45 33.95 3.04
CA LEU A 317 1.70 33.20 3.17
C LEU A 317 2.90 34.16 3.27
N ILE A 318 2.93 35.22 2.46
CA ILE A 318 3.95 36.29 2.55
C ILE A 318 3.94 36.87 3.96
N GLU A 319 2.78 37.35 4.43
CA GLU A 319 2.64 37.91 5.77
C GLU A 319 3.13 36.95 6.85
N ARG A 320 2.66 35.67 6.82
CA ARG A 320 3.03 34.66 7.82
C ARG A 320 4.53 34.38 7.85
N VAL A 321 5.19 34.38 6.70
CA VAL A 321 6.63 34.12 6.63
C VAL A 321 7.44 35.32 7.06
N THR A 322 6.98 36.54 6.74
CA THR A 322 7.77 37.77 6.90
C THR A 322 7.48 38.56 8.19
N HIS A 323 6.26 38.42 8.75
CA HIS A 323 5.80 39.22 9.88
C HIS A 323 6.68 39.08 11.12
N GLU A 324 6.91 37.84 11.57
CA GLU A 324 7.70 37.59 12.76
C GLU A 324 9.13 37.15 12.41
N PRO A 325 10.14 37.74 13.07
CA PRO A 325 11.51 37.30 12.89
C PRO A 325 11.71 35.85 13.37
N TYR A 326 12.73 35.18 12.84
CA TYR A 326 13.13 33.84 13.19
C TYR A 326 14.23 33.89 14.23
N LEU A 327 14.05 33.20 15.35
CA LEU A 327 15.09 33.02 16.35
C LEU A 327 15.95 31.81 15.96
N LEU A 328 17.18 32.07 15.51
CA LEU A 328 18.14 31.04 15.11
C LEU A 328 19.19 30.87 16.20
N GLU A 329 19.60 29.60 16.43
CA GLU A 329 20.61 29.23 17.45
C GLU A 329 20.35 29.81 18.85
N GLY A 330 19.08 30.13 19.16
CA GLY A 330 18.65 30.67 20.45
C GLY A 330 19.09 32.08 20.79
N ARG A 331 19.77 32.80 19.85
CA ARG A 331 20.33 34.13 20.13
C ARG A 331 20.19 35.12 18.97
N THR A 332 20.09 34.70 17.73
CA THR A 332 20.10 35.60 16.56
C THR A 332 18.72 35.69 15.95
N MET A 333 18.18 36.92 15.87
CA MET A 333 16.91 37.24 15.21
C MET A 333 17.16 37.57 13.74
N VAL A 334 16.52 36.82 12.83
CA VAL A 334 16.64 37.00 11.37
C VAL A 334 15.28 37.29 10.77
N ARG A 335 15.22 38.25 9.85
CA ARG A 335 14.06 38.49 8.99
C ARG A 335 14.36 38.02 7.58
N ILE A 336 13.38 37.37 6.96
CA ILE A 336 13.47 36.87 5.59
C ILE A 336 12.24 37.33 4.81
N GLY A 337 12.42 37.63 3.51
CA GLY A 337 11.31 37.92 2.59
C GLY A 337 10.80 36.68 1.90
N LEU A 338 9.63 36.76 1.27
CA LEU A 338 9.04 35.72 0.45
C LEU A 338 8.41 36.33 -0.80
N SER A 339 8.84 35.88 -1.98
CA SER A 339 8.22 36.21 -3.27
C SER A 339 7.44 35.03 -3.79
N ILE A 340 6.26 35.26 -4.38
CA ILE A 340 5.36 34.20 -4.87
C ILE A 340 4.90 34.53 -6.30
N GLY A 341 5.03 33.53 -7.20
CA GLY A 341 4.36 33.52 -8.49
C GLY A 341 3.33 32.40 -8.55
N PHE A 342 2.16 32.64 -9.15
CA PHE A 342 1.16 31.56 -9.25
C PHE A 342 0.43 31.53 -10.60
N ALA A 343 -0.08 30.37 -10.94
CA ALA A 343 -0.89 30.10 -12.12
C ALA A 343 -2.04 29.16 -11.78
N CYS A 344 -3.19 29.38 -12.41
CA CYS A 344 -4.47 28.76 -12.07
C CYS A 344 -5.01 27.92 -13.23
N ALA A 345 -5.54 26.75 -12.94
CA ALA A 345 -6.34 25.98 -13.87
C ALA A 345 -7.84 26.31 -13.65
N PRO A 346 -8.64 26.40 -14.73
CA PRO A 346 -8.28 26.24 -16.15
C PRO A 346 -7.75 27.50 -16.84
N GLU A 347 -7.79 28.68 -16.19
CA GLU A 347 -7.59 29.99 -16.82
C GLU A 347 -6.19 30.13 -17.43
N ASP A 348 -5.19 29.67 -16.71
CA ASP A 348 -3.79 29.77 -17.14
C ASP A 348 -3.28 28.43 -17.69
N GLY A 349 -4.19 27.50 -18.10
CA GLY A 349 -3.88 26.19 -18.64
C GLY A 349 -4.42 25.04 -17.81
N THR A 350 -4.39 23.83 -18.39
CA THR A 350 -4.91 22.61 -17.74
C THR A 350 -3.82 21.59 -17.45
N ASP A 351 -2.64 21.74 -18.04
CA ASP A 351 -1.50 20.88 -17.81
C ASP A 351 -0.63 21.42 -16.68
N PHE A 352 -0.31 20.53 -15.73
CA PHE A 352 0.47 20.89 -14.56
C PHE A 352 1.87 21.43 -14.90
N ALA A 353 2.59 20.81 -15.85
CA ALA A 353 3.92 21.22 -16.21
C ALA A 353 3.92 22.62 -16.86
N LEU A 354 2.87 22.94 -17.59
CA LEU A 354 2.65 24.29 -18.13
C LEU A 354 2.38 25.29 -17.02
N LEU A 355 1.47 24.98 -16.08
CA LEU A 355 1.16 25.86 -14.95
C LEU A 355 2.36 26.12 -14.05
N HIS A 356 3.17 25.09 -13.79
CA HIS A 356 4.40 25.26 -13.02
C HIS A 356 5.37 26.24 -13.71
N ARG A 357 5.61 26.11 -15.02
CA ARG A 357 6.43 27.09 -15.77
C ARG A 357 5.85 28.50 -15.74
N ARG A 358 4.51 28.64 -15.85
CA ARG A 358 3.82 29.92 -15.79
C ARG A 358 3.89 30.56 -14.43
N ALA A 359 3.74 29.78 -13.35
CA ALA A 359 3.94 30.23 -11.98
C ALA A 359 5.40 30.68 -11.73
N ASP A 360 6.37 29.96 -12.27
CA ASP A 360 7.80 30.34 -12.19
C ASP A 360 8.09 31.66 -12.93
N SER A 361 7.51 31.83 -14.13
CA SER A 361 7.59 33.12 -14.84
C SER A 361 6.97 34.28 -14.04
N ALA A 362 5.84 34.04 -13.37
CA ALA A 362 5.22 35.04 -12.51
C ALA A 362 6.08 35.34 -11.25
N LEU A 363 6.76 34.35 -10.68
CA LEU A 363 7.71 34.53 -9.59
C LEU A 363 8.89 35.42 -10.01
N TYR A 364 9.39 35.21 -11.22
CA TYR A 364 10.45 36.06 -11.76
C TYR A 364 10.00 37.53 -11.83
N VAL A 365 8.77 37.81 -12.27
CA VAL A 365 8.18 39.16 -12.30
C VAL A 365 8.07 39.75 -10.88
N ALA A 366 7.57 38.93 -9.92
CA ALA A 366 7.46 39.36 -8.51
C ALA A 366 8.82 39.77 -7.93
N LYS A 367 9.88 39.04 -8.23
CA LYS A 367 11.25 39.38 -7.81
C LYS A 367 11.78 40.67 -8.47
N ALA A 368 11.46 40.89 -9.74
CA ALA A 368 11.88 42.09 -10.48
C ALA A 368 11.18 43.39 -9.99
N GLU A 369 9.95 43.27 -9.50
CA GLU A 369 9.16 44.41 -8.98
C GLU A 369 9.49 44.82 -7.53
N GLY A 370 10.51 44.24 -6.93
CA GLY A 370 11.01 44.67 -5.63
C GLY A 370 10.95 43.60 -4.54
N LYS A 371 10.53 42.38 -4.86
CA LYS A 371 10.43 41.24 -3.93
C LYS A 371 9.37 41.43 -2.85
N GLY A 372 9.13 40.41 -2.07
CA GLY A 372 8.14 40.46 -0.99
C GLY A 372 6.70 40.56 -1.45
N VAL A 373 6.40 40.25 -2.71
CA VAL A 373 5.09 40.37 -3.34
C VAL A 373 4.69 39.09 -4.05
N HIS A 374 3.42 38.96 -4.36
CA HIS A 374 2.93 37.88 -5.22
C HIS A 374 2.51 38.42 -6.59
N ARG A 375 2.60 37.54 -7.62
CA ARG A 375 2.08 37.81 -8.97
C ARG A 375 1.40 36.58 -9.54
N ARG A 376 0.24 36.82 -10.18
CA ARG A 376 -0.37 35.80 -11.04
C ARG A 376 0.32 35.87 -12.41
N TYR A 377 0.42 34.71 -13.07
CA TYR A 377 0.85 34.66 -14.45
C TYR A 377 -0.04 35.54 -15.33
N ALA A 378 0.58 36.32 -16.16
CA ALA A 378 -0.06 37.10 -17.21
C ALA A 378 0.62 36.75 -18.55
N PRO A 379 -0.13 36.31 -19.60
CA PRO A 379 0.46 36.01 -20.88
C PRO A 379 1.19 37.22 -21.44
N THR A 380 2.41 37.01 -21.91
CA THR A 380 3.14 38.04 -22.66
C THR A 380 2.49 38.28 -24.01
N ALA A 381 2.64 39.47 -24.61
CA ALA A 381 2.05 39.80 -25.92
C ALA A 381 2.39 38.76 -27.06
N ALA A 382 3.47 37.99 -26.88
CA ALA A 382 3.88 36.94 -27.81
C ALA A 382 3.13 35.62 -27.58
N GLU A 383 2.46 35.43 -26.44
CA GLU A 383 1.74 34.19 -26.05
C GLU A 383 0.21 34.38 -26.05
N ALA A 384 -0.26 35.61 -26.34
CA ALA A 384 -1.70 35.87 -26.48
C ALA A 384 -2.24 35.06 -27.68
N PRO A 385 -3.35 34.32 -27.52
CA PRO A 385 -3.97 33.66 -28.64
C PRO A 385 -4.32 34.69 -29.70
N ALA A 386 -3.94 34.43 -30.96
CA ALA A 386 -4.29 35.31 -32.06
C ALA A 386 -5.81 35.51 -32.08
N ASP A 387 -6.25 36.73 -32.03
CA ASP A 387 -7.66 37.10 -32.00
C ASP A 387 -8.35 36.50 -33.26
N PRO A 388 -9.38 35.66 -33.12
CA PRO A 388 -10.06 35.09 -34.27
C PRO A 388 -10.72 36.12 -35.20
N GLN A 389 -10.84 37.38 -34.77
CA GLN A 389 -11.48 38.46 -35.53
C GLN A 389 -10.55 39.10 -36.56
N SER A 390 -9.23 38.85 -36.55
CA SER A 390 -8.32 39.43 -37.56
C SER A 390 -8.20 38.64 -38.85
N ALA A 391 -8.90 37.51 -38.98
CA ALA A 391 -8.85 36.64 -40.19
C ALA A 391 -9.90 37.00 -41.28
N ASP A 392 -10.87 37.87 -40.98
CA ASP A 392 -12.01 38.12 -41.89
C ASP A 392 -11.89 39.40 -42.73
N GLU A 393 -10.80 40.18 -42.60
CA GLU A 393 -10.61 41.43 -43.39
C GLU A 393 -9.69 41.31 -44.59
N ARG A 394 -9.29 40.10 -45.03
CA ARG A 394 -8.48 39.93 -46.24
C ARG A 394 -9.15 38.98 -47.26
N ALA A 395 -10.36 39.29 -47.68
CA ALA A 395 -10.88 38.74 -48.95
C ALA A 395 -10.54 39.77 -50.05
N PRO A 396 -9.73 39.40 -51.07
CA PRO A 396 -9.57 40.25 -52.22
C PRO A 396 -10.83 40.22 -53.07
N ALA A 397 -11.44 41.36 -53.33
CA ALA A 397 -12.43 41.53 -54.37
C ALA A 397 -11.80 41.16 -55.73
N ALA A 398 -12.26 40.03 -56.31
CA ALA A 398 -11.96 39.69 -57.68
C ALA A 398 -13.08 40.17 -58.59
N THR A 399 -12.73 41.10 -59.47
CA THR A 399 -13.41 41.44 -60.69
C THR A 399 -13.36 40.29 -61.71
#